data_0150657554b434f32cbae80ac668abcf
#
_entry.id   0150657554b434f32cbae80ac668abcf
#
_cell.length_a   1.000
_cell.length_b   1.000
_cell.length_c   1.000
_cell.angle_alpha   90.00
_cell.angle_beta   90.00
_cell.angle_gamma   90.00
#
_symmetry.space_group_name_H-M   'P 1'
#
loop_
_entity.id
_entity.type
_entity.pdbx_description
1 polymer ?
#
loop_
_entity_poly.entity_id
_entity_poly.type
_entity_poly.pdbx_seq_one_letter_code
_entity_poly.pdbx_strand_id
1 'polypeptide(L)'
;MLRVNQIKLKYNHSDHELDRAVHKALRLAPNEICEYAIFKKSIDSRHKPDIYAVYSVDITDVYVADKNKHKDGSMSDGKISERISASEKSTLNNRQRKISEDIIIKRAKNKNIVKVKDIRYEFPVTKIQKDIKEEDRPVVIGFGPAGMFAALKLARAGLRPVVYERGQSIADRKKTVDIFWNGGILDTESNVQFGEGGAGTFSDGKLNTVIKDPTGRIREVLRTFVEYGADGSIMYINKPHIGTDVLAVIVKNMREEIIGLGGEVVFNSRLDDITVDNGKITNVVIKNTKTGSVITRPCKNVCLSIGHSARDTFYMLKDRGFNMQAKSFAVGMRLEHPQEFINYNAYMGAPYRLPAADYKVTYQTQSGRGVYSFCMCPGGYVVNASSENGMTAVNGMSYSGRDGKNANSAIIVTVTPDDFGEGVLAGVEYQRRLEKHAYREGQGNIPVQLVSDFKLNRVSTGFGKVVPQIKGKYTFGNMNNVLGVKLCEAIKEAMAGFDHKIKGFD
;
A
#
# COMPACT_ATOMS: atom_id res chain seq x y z
N MET A 1 0.60 -17.32 24.49
CA MET A 1 0.67 -15.84 24.59
C MET A 1 -0.73 -15.26 24.82
N LEU A 2 -0.84 -14.27 25.67
CA LEU A 2 -2.12 -13.57 25.91
C LEU A 2 -2.20 -12.29 25.11
N ARG A 3 -3.38 -11.96 24.61
CA ARG A 3 -3.66 -10.66 23.99
C ARG A 3 -4.73 -9.94 24.79
N VAL A 4 -4.45 -8.70 25.17
CA VAL A 4 -5.41 -7.79 25.81
C VAL A 4 -5.93 -6.84 24.74
N ASN A 5 -7.22 -6.89 24.46
CA ASN A 5 -7.87 -6.04 23.46
C ASN A 5 -8.63 -4.89 24.13
N GLN A 6 -8.97 -3.86 23.33
CA GLN A 6 -9.84 -2.74 23.72
C GLN A 6 -9.33 -1.92 24.91
N ILE A 7 -8.02 -1.75 25.03
CA ILE A 7 -7.45 -0.77 25.96
C ILE A 7 -7.66 0.62 25.35
N LYS A 8 -8.57 1.39 25.93
CA LYS A 8 -8.98 2.70 25.44
C LYS A 8 -8.44 3.81 26.35
N LEU A 9 -7.65 4.73 25.77
CA LEU A 9 -7.04 5.87 26.45
C LEU A 9 -7.33 7.15 25.66
N LYS A 10 -7.29 8.33 26.30
CA LYS A 10 -7.32 9.59 25.56
C LYS A 10 -6.16 9.65 24.56
N TYR A 11 -6.35 10.29 23.40
CA TYR A 11 -5.35 10.25 22.33
C TYR A 11 -3.97 10.79 22.76
N ASN A 12 -3.97 11.79 23.62
CA ASN A 12 -2.77 12.45 24.16
C ASN A 12 -2.23 11.84 25.47
N HIS A 13 -2.57 10.58 25.76
CA HIS A 13 -2.06 9.86 26.95
C HIS A 13 -0.54 9.67 26.87
N SER A 14 0.09 9.52 28.01
CA SER A 14 1.49 9.14 28.17
C SER A 14 1.68 7.63 28.07
N ASP A 15 2.92 7.17 27.83
CA ASP A 15 3.27 5.75 27.84
C ASP A 15 2.97 5.12 29.21
N HIS A 16 3.22 5.83 30.31
CA HIS A 16 2.86 5.41 31.66
C HIS A 16 1.35 5.13 31.87
N GLU A 17 0.50 5.84 31.15
CA GLU A 17 -0.95 5.59 31.21
C GLU A 17 -1.31 4.28 30.49
N LEU A 18 -0.59 3.95 29.42
CA LEU A 18 -0.74 2.67 28.73
C LEU A 18 -0.28 1.53 29.65
N ASP A 19 0.90 1.64 30.27
CA ASP A 19 1.41 0.66 31.23
C ASP A 19 0.41 0.40 32.36
N ARG A 20 -0.07 1.49 33.00
CA ARG A 20 -1.08 1.38 34.05
C ARG A 20 -2.37 0.71 33.57
N ALA A 21 -2.81 1.02 32.33
CA ALA A 21 -4.01 0.42 31.79
C ALA A 21 -3.83 -1.08 31.49
N VAL A 22 -2.64 -1.52 31.04
CA VAL A 22 -2.30 -2.92 30.85
C VAL A 22 -2.29 -3.65 32.21
N HIS A 23 -1.57 -3.11 33.19
CA HIS A 23 -1.52 -3.65 34.57
C HIS A 23 -2.92 -3.79 35.16
N LYS A 24 -3.76 -2.76 35.04
CA LYS A 24 -5.14 -2.80 35.51
C LYS A 24 -5.98 -3.85 34.77
N ALA A 25 -5.82 -3.98 33.45
CA ALA A 25 -6.56 -4.96 32.65
C ALA A 25 -6.25 -6.39 33.07
N LEU A 26 -4.99 -6.67 33.44
CA LEU A 26 -4.49 -7.98 33.89
C LEU A 26 -4.68 -8.19 35.40
N ARG A 27 -5.09 -7.17 36.18
CA ARG A 27 -5.14 -7.16 37.66
C ARG A 27 -3.81 -7.59 38.27
N LEU A 28 -2.71 -7.00 37.80
CA LEU A 28 -1.38 -7.29 38.34
C LEU A 28 -1.21 -6.68 39.76
N ALA A 29 -0.46 -7.40 40.57
CA ALA A 29 -0.04 -6.86 41.90
C ALA A 29 1.08 -5.82 41.71
N PRO A 30 1.31 -4.91 42.68
CA PRO A 30 2.33 -3.86 42.56
C PRO A 30 3.77 -4.37 42.35
N ASN A 31 4.08 -5.58 42.73
CA ASN A 31 5.38 -6.23 42.57
C ASN A 31 5.44 -7.16 41.36
N GLU A 32 4.43 -7.14 40.51
CA GLU A 32 4.41 -7.89 39.27
C GLU A 32 4.76 -7.00 38.09
N ILE A 33 5.68 -7.42 37.26
CA ILE A 33 6.13 -6.73 36.04
C ILE A 33 5.55 -7.44 34.85
N CYS A 34 5.10 -6.66 33.86
CA CYS A 34 4.54 -7.16 32.62
C CYS A 34 5.35 -6.63 31.43
N GLU A 35 5.86 -7.54 30.63
CA GLU A 35 6.40 -7.23 29.32
C GLU A 35 5.32 -7.43 28.26
N TYR A 36 5.17 -6.46 27.37
CA TYR A 36 4.19 -6.55 26.29
C TYR A 36 4.66 -5.83 25.02
N ALA A 37 4.09 -6.22 23.89
CA ALA A 37 4.27 -5.54 22.61
C ALA A 37 2.91 -5.01 22.11
N ILE A 38 2.92 -3.83 21.50
CA ILE A 38 1.72 -3.30 20.84
C ILE A 38 1.45 -4.14 19.59
N PHE A 39 0.32 -4.85 19.58
CA PHE A 39 -0.13 -5.60 18.41
C PHE A 39 -0.91 -4.72 17.44
N LYS A 40 -1.75 -3.80 17.97
CA LYS A 40 -2.56 -2.89 17.18
C LYS A 40 -2.82 -1.58 17.93
N LYS A 41 -2.73 -0.46 17.21
CA LYS A 41 -3.14 0.87 17.64
C LYS A 41 -4.10 1.46 16.61
N SER A 42 -5.25 1.94 17.04
CA SER A 42 -6.26 2.60 16.20
C SER A 42 -6.78 3.86 16.86
N ILE A 43 -7.33 4.78 16.04
CA ILE A 43 -7.99 6.00 16.52
C ILE A 43 -9.49 5.75 16.57
N ASP A 44 -10.11 6.11 17.68
CA ASP A 44 -11.57 6.10 17.85
C ASP A 44 -12.06 7.55 17.94
N SER A 45 -12.65 8.07 16.87
CA SER A 45 -13.22 9.41 16.74
C SER A 45 -14.74 9.41 16.72
N ARG A 46 -15.41 8.37 17.20
CA ARG A 46 -16.87 8.28 17.20
C ARG A 46 -17.53 9.28 18.17
N HIS A 47 -16.80 9.73 19.18
CA HIS A 47 -17.26 10.70 20.19
C HIS A 47 -16.50 12.03 20.08
N LYS A 48 -16.22 12.46 18.84
CA LYS A 48 -15.53 13.72 18.56
C LYS A 48 -16.24 14.93 19.21
N PRO A 49 -15.51 15.90 19.77
CA PRO A 49 -14.05 16.08 19.66
C PRO A 49 -13.22 15.21 20.62
N ASP A 50 -13.82 14.39 21.47
CA ASP A 50 -13.11 13.45 22.35
C ASP A 50 -12.55 12.28 21.54
N ILE A 51 -11.25 12.32 21.26
CA ILE A 51 -10.55 11.32 20.46
C ILE A 51 -9.79 10.37 21.39
N TYR A 52 -9.84 9.09 21.07
CA TYR A 52 -9.18 8.04 21.84
C TYR A 52 -8.23 7.22 20.99
N ALA A 53 -7.15 6.75 21.60
CA ALA A 53 -6.34 5.67 21.11
C ALA A 53 -6.86 4.35 21.68
N VAL A 54 -7.04 3.35 20.81
CA VAL A 54 -7.48 2.01 21.20
C VAL A 54 -6.40 1.00 20.84
N TYR A 55 -5.93 0.29 21.86
CA TYR A 55 -4.84 -0.67 21.74
C TYR A 55 -5.31 -2.12 21.85
N SER A 56 -4.59 -3.00 21.14
CA SER A 56 -4.47 -4.41 21.48
C SER A 56 -2.99 -4.67 21.75
N VAL A 57 -2.67 -5.31 22.88
CA VAL A 57 -1.30 -5.61 23.27
C VAL A 57 -1.13 -7.11 23.48
N ASP A 58 0.01 -7.64 23.05
CA ASP A 58 0.42 -9.03 23.24
C ASP A 58 1.34 -9.09 24.47
N ILE A 59 0.93 -9.85 25.47
CA ILE A 59 1.71 -10.04 26.68
C ILE A 59 2.77 -11.12 26.41
N THR A 60 4.03 -10.73 26.48
CA THR A 60 5.17 -11.62 26.26
C THR A 60 5.53 -12.36 27.53
N ASP A 61 5.60 -11.64 28.64
CA ASP A 61 5.92 -12.22 29.94
C ASP A 61 5.26 -11.45 31.11
N VAL A 62 4.99 -12.18 32.20
CA VAL A 62 4.62 -11.59 33.49
C VAL A 62 5.39 -12.33 34.59
N TYR A 63 6.07 -11.59 35.44
CA TYR A 63 6.90 -12.14 36.50
C TYR A 63 6.84 -11.32 37.79
N VAL A 64 7.20 -11.92 38.92
CA VAL A 64 7.26 -11.25 40.23
C VAL A 64 8.64 -10.60 40.38
N ALA A 65 8.68 -9.31 40.67
CA ALA A 65 9.93 -8.59 40.93
C ALA A 65 10.61 -9.07 42.22
N ASP A 66 11.92 -9.22 42.22
CA ASP A 66 12.68 -9.62 43.40
C ASP A 66 12.77 -8.45 44.40
N LYS A 67 12.33 -8.66 45.65
CA LYS A 67 12.27 -7.63 46.67
C LYS A 67 13.65 -7.08 47.10
N ASN A 68 14.75 -7.68 46.71
CA ASN A 68 16.09 -7.35 47.21
C ASN A 68 16.87 -6.29 46.42
N LYS A 69 16.29 -5.69 45.35
CA LYS A 69 16.99 -4.68 44.51
C LYS A 69 16.55 -3.22 44.70
N HIS A 70 15.69 -2.92 45.67
CA HIS A 70 15.24 -1.54 45.92
C HIS A 70 15.89 -0.92 47.16
N LYS A 71 17.23 -0.93 47.29
CA LYS A 71 17.94 -0.15 48.31
C LYS A 71 18.81 0.98 47.75
N ASP A 72 18.93 1.12 46.47
CA ASP A 72 19.63 2.29 45.89
C ASP A 72 18.61 3.13 45.09
N GLY A 73 18.29 4.28 45.69
CA GLY A 73 17.37 5.25 45.11
C GLY A 73 17.92 5.96 43.90
N SER A 74 17.60 5.47 42.72
CA SER A 74 17.54 6.26 41.51
C SER A 74 16.53 5.63 40.54
N MET A 75 15.34 6.22 40.48
CA MET A 75 14.42 6.00 39.37
C MET A 75 15.08 6.56 38.11
N SER A 76 15.59 5.72 37.25
CA SER A 76 15.97 6.13 35.91
C SER A 76 14.77 6.05 34.99
N ASP A 77 14.50 7.15 34.31
CA ASP A 77 13.45 7.35 33.32
C ASP A 77 13.40 6.21 32.28
N GLY A 78 12.18 5.69 32.08
CA GLY A 78 11.90 4.60 31.16
C GLY A 78 12.24 4.94 29.72
N LYS A 79 13.32 4.41 29.21
CA LYS A 79 13.57 4.31 27.77
C LYS A 79 12.89 3.07 27.21
N ILE A 80 12.04 3.28 26.22
CA ILE A 80 11.47 2.25 25.35
C ILE A 80 12.62 1.40 24.79
N SER A 81 12.50 0.08 24.92
CA SER A 81 13.53 -0.93 24.72
C SER A 81 14.21 -0.85 23.35
N GLU A 82 15.38 -0.23 23.28
CA GLU A 82 16.40 -0.61 22.33
C GLU A 82 17.20 -1.78 22.89
N ARG A 83 17.14 -2.89 22.15
CA ARG A 83 18.03 -4.06 22.15
C ARG A 83 18.85 -4.36 23.41
N ILE A 84 18.30 -5.08 24.33
CA ILE A 84 19.10 -5.87 25.28
C ILE A 84 19.65 -7.08 24.52
N SER A 85 20.95 -7.27 24.52
CA SER A 85 21.62 -8.38 23.84
C SER A 85 21.20 -9.74 24.42
N ALA A 86 21.28 -10.80 23.61
CA ALA A 86 20.90 -12.16 24.04
C ALA A 86 21.67 -12.66 25.26
N SER A 87 22.90 -12.13 25.52
CA SER A 87 23.73 -12.47 26.66
C SER A 87 23.24 -11.85 27.98
N GLU A 88 22.64 -10.64 27.94
CA GLU A 88 22.06 -10.02 29.13
C GLU A 88 20.73 -10.63 29.54
N LYS A 89 19.98 -11.19 28.58
CA LYS A 89 18.73 -11.95 28.85
C LYS A 89 19.02 -13.26 29.60
N SER A 90 20.14 -13.92 29.38
CA SER A 90 20.45 -15.18 30.04
C SER A 90 20.78 -15.05 31.53
N THR A 91 21.32 -13.93 31.98
CA THR A 91 21.69 -13.67 33.38
C THR A 91 20.51 -13.19 34.24
N LEU A 92 19.48 -12.59 33.63
CA LEU A 92 18.26 -12.13 34.32
C LEU A 92 17.24 -13.27 34.57
N ASN A 93 17.26 -14.32 33.77
CA ASN A 93 16.25 -15.39 33.77
C ASN A 93 16.29 -16.38 34.97
N ASN A 94 17.30 -16.35 35.84
CA ASN A 94 17.48 -17.41 36.84
C ASN A 94 16.85 -17.15 38.22
N ARG A 95 16.17 -16.01 38.45
CA ARG A 95 15.59 -15.68 39.78
C ARG A 95 14.18 -15.10 39.81
N GLN A 96 13.50 -14.98 38.67
CA GLN A 96 12.16 -14.39 38.61
C GLN A 96 11.10 -15.48 38.39
N ARG A 97 10.10 -15.55 39.28
CA ARG A 97 9.01 -16.50 39.12
C ARG A 97 8.02 -16.03 38.06
N LYS A 98 8.04 -16.66 36.88
CA LYS A 98 7.07 -16.42 35.81
C LYS A 98 5.66 -16.84 36.23
N ILE A 99 4.67 -16.00 35.95
CA ILE A 99 3.26 -16.26 36.23
C ILE A 99 2.63 -16.88 34.98
N SER A 100 1.93 -18.01 35.16
CA SER A 100 1.31 -18.70 34.03
C SER A 100 0.11 -17.93 33.48
N GLU A 101 -0.12 -18.07 32.16
CA GLU A 101 -1.24 -17.43 31.45
C GLU A 101 -2.61 -17.78 32.09
N ASP A 102 -2.78 -19.01 32.53
CA ASP A 102 -4.04 -19.45 33.15
C ASP A 102 -4.33 -18.78 34.47
N ILE A 103 -3.32 -18.51 35.27
CA ILE A 103 -3.44 -17.74 36.51
C ILE A 103 -3.86 -16.31 36.19
N ILE A 104 -3.24 -15.69 35.18
CA ILE A 104 -3.56 -14.32 34.75
C ILE A 104 -5.02 -14.24 34.29
N ILE A 105 -5.47 -15.13 33.42
CA ILE A 105 -6.85 -15.15 32.90
C ILE A 105 -7.86 -15.32 34.05
N LYS A 106 -7.60 -16.29 34.93
CA LYS A 106 -8.48 -16.57 36.09
C LYS A 106 -8.62 -15.36 36.99
N ARG A 107 -7.51 -14.66 37.25
CA ARG A 107 -7.46 -13.46 38.12
C ARG A 107 -8.09 -12.25 37.46
N ALA A 108 -7.78 -12.00 36.20
CA ALA A 108 -8.20 -10.81 35.48
C ALA A 108 -9.72 -10.78 35.28
N LYS A 109 -10.39 -11.91 35.05
CA LYS A 109 -11.83 -12.03 34.74
C LYS A 109 -12.29 -11.01 33.69
N ASN A 110 -11.47 -10.80 32.67
CA ASN A 110 -11.65 -9.77 31.64
C ASN A 110 -11.87 -10.44 30.27
N LYS A 111 -13.06 -10.28 29.70
CA LYS A 111 -13.45 -10.86 28.40
C LYS A 111 -12.62 -10.37 27.22
N ASN A 112 -11.90 -9.26 27.38
CA ASN A 112 -11.00 -8.74 26.34
C ASN A 112 -9.63 -9.42 26.35
N ILE A 113 -9.34 -10.33 27.28
CA ILE A 113 -8.12 -11.13 27.31
C ILE A 113 -8.39 -12.47 26.65
N VAL A 114 -7.61 -12.76 25.62
CA VAL A 114 -7.73 -14.00 24.85
C VAL A 114 -6.38 -14.68 24.70
N LYS A 115 -6.36 -16.02 24.69
CA LYS A 115 -5.18 -16.76 24.27
C LYS A 115 -5.05 -16.68 22.75
N VAL A 116 -3.85 -16.35 22.28
CA VAL A 116 -3.53 -16.29 20.86
C VAL A 116 -2.29 -17.13 20.56
N LYS A 117 -2.22 -17.66 19.35
CA LYS A 117 -1.02 -18.31 18.83
C LYS A 117 -0.06 -17.24 18.30
N ASP A 118 1.23 -17.39 18.53
CA ASP A 118 2.25 -16.61 17.83
C ASP A 118 2.35 -17.18 16.41
N ILE A 119 1.81 -16.45 15.45
CA ILE A 119 1.81 -16.84 14.04
C ILE A 119 2.99 -16.12 13.38
N ARG A 120 4.01 -16.89 13.02
CA ARG A 120 5.16 -16.44 12.24
C ARG A 120 5.14 -17.12 10.89
N TYR A 121 5.40 -16.34 9.86
CA TYR A 121 5.58 -16.88 8.53
C TYR A 121 6.95 -17.58 8.45
N GLU A 122 6.93 -18.83 8.03
CA GLU A 122 8.13 -19.61 7.73
C GLU A 122 8.17 -19.83 6.22
N PHE A 123 9.26 -19.41 5.59
CA PHE A 123 9.45 -19.65 4.17
C PHE A 123 9.85 -21.12 3.98
N PRO A 124 9.13 -21.87 3.11
CA PRO A 124 9.34 -23.30 2.96
C PRO A 124 10.59 -23.60 2.14
N VAL A 125 11.77 -23.33 2.68
CA VAL A 125 13.04 -23.70 2.05
C VAL A 125 13.46 -25.06 2.57
N THR A 126 13.48 -26.05 1.70
CA THR A 126 13.88 -27.42 2.07
C THR A 126 15.38 -27.68 1.90
N LYS A 127 16.03 -27.09 0.93
CA LYS A 127 17.49 -27.16 0.70
C LYS A 127 17.96 -25.97 -0.13
N ILE A 128 19.02 -25.31 0.30
CA ILE A 128 19.73 -24.32 -0.49
C ILE A 128 20.63 -25.08 -1.49
N GLN A 129 20.40 -24.94 -2.77
CA GLN A 129 21.30 -25.46 -3.81
C GLN A 129 22.44 -24.46 -3.99
N LYS A 130 23.67 -24.89 -3.62
CA LYS A 130 24.86 -24.02 -3.76
C LYS A 130 25.26 -23.78 -5.22
N ASP A 131 24.99 -24.73 -6.12
CA ASP A 131 25.39 -24.69 -7.53
C ASP A 131 24.17 -24.81 -8.45
N ILE A 132 23.32 -23.76 -8.49
CA ILE A 132 22.20 -23.70 -9.44
C ILE A 132 22.75 -23.39 -10.85
N LYS A 133 22.37 -24.22 -11.84
CA LYS A 133 22.71 -23.96 -13.24
C LYS A 133 22.02 -22.71 -13.76
N GLU A 134 22.60 -22.08 -14.77
CA GLU A 134 22.07 -20.83 -15.33
C GLU A 134 20.63 -20.98 -15.85
N GLU A 135 20.32 -22.12 -16.51
CA GLU A 135 18.98 -22.45 -17.03
C GLU A 135 17.94 -22.75 -15.94
N ASP A 136 18.39 -23.08 -14.72
CA ASP A 136 17.51 -23.41 -13.57
C ASP A 136 17.24 -22.20 -12.70
N ARG A 137 17.92 -21.08 -12.93
CA ARG A 137 17.67 -19.82 -12.20
C ARG A 137 16.26 -19.32 -12.49
N PRO A 138 15.42 -19.07 -11.47
CA PRO A 138 14.08 -18.55 -11.69
C PRO A 138 14.11 -17.18 -12.37
N VAL A 139 13.26 -16.99 -13.37
CA VAL A 139 13.08 -15.72 -14.04
C VAL A 139 11.88 -14.99 -13.41
N VAL A 140 12.06 -13.72 -13.05
CA VAL A 140 11.00 -12.85 -12.55
C VAL A 140 10.79 -11.71 -13.56
N ILE A 141 9.58 -11.58 -14.07
CA ILE A 141 9.21 -10.52 -15.02
C ILE A 141 8.42 -9.44 -14.30
N GLY A 142 8.99 -8.24 -14.28
CA GLY A 142 8.46 -7.08 -13.54
C GLY A 142 9.03 -6.96 -12.13
N PHE A 143 9.47 -5.75 -11.77
CA PHE A 143 10.05 -5.43 -10.47
C PHE A 143 9.16 -4.47 -9.66
N GLY A 144 7.85 -4.66 -9.77
CA GLY A 144 6.86 -4.12 -8.86
C GLY A 144 6.80 -4.91 -7.53
N PRO A 145 5.89 -4.60 -6.60
CA PRO A 145 5.85 -5.23 -5.28
C PRO A 145 5.86 -6.76 -5.31
N ALA A 146 5.08 -7.38 -6.19
CA ALA A 146 5.02 -8.85 -6.30
C ALA A 146 6.36 -9.44 -6.75
N GLY A 147 6.96 -8.89 -7.81
CA GLY A 147 8.25 -9.35 -8.34
C GLY A 147 9.39 -9.12 -7.35
N MET A 148 9.40 -7.99 -6.65
CA MET A 148 10.41 -7.69 -5.62
C MET A 148 10.38 -8.70 -4.47
N PHE A 149 9.20 -8.98 -3.91
CA PHE A 149 9.08 -9.98 -2.84
C PHE A 149 9.38 -11.40 -3.34
N ALA A 150 8.96 -11.77 -4.55
CA ALA A 150 9.32 -13.03 -5.16
C ALA A 150 10.84 -13.17 -5.32
N ALA A 151 11.49 -12.18 -5.94
CA ALA A 151 12.93 -12.17 -6.15
C ALA A 151 13.72 -12.21 -4.84
N LEU A 152 13.32 -11.41 -3.83
CA LEU A 152 13.97 -11.40 -2.52
C LEU A 152 13.88 -12.77 -1.84
N LYS A 153 12.70 -13.40 -1.84
CA LYS A 153 12.53 -14.73 -1.21
C LYS A 153 13.30 -15.81 -1.96
N LEU A 154 13.32 -15.76 -3.30
CA LEU A 154 14.13 -16.68 -4.11
C LEU A 154 15.64 -16.47 -3.89
N ALA A 155 16.10 -15.22 -3.79
CA ALA A 155 17.50 -14.90 -3.50
C ALA A 155 17.92 -15.40 -2.10
N ARG A 156 17.11 -15.13 -1.07
CA ARG A 156 17.32 -15.63 0.31
C ARG A 156 17.30 -17.17 0.39
N ALA A 157 16.62 -17.82 -0.55
CA ALA A 157 16.64 -19.27 -0.71
C ALA A 157 17.85 -19.80 -1.50
N GLY A 158 18.79 -18.94 -1.92
CA GLY A 158 19.97 -19.31 -2.69
C GLY A 158 19.71 -19.63 -4.17
N LEU A 159 18.51 -19.30 -4.68
CA LEU A 159 18.11 -19.64 -6.06
C LEU A 159 18.59 -18.63 -7.12
N ARG A 160 19.29 -17.56 -6.72
CA ARG A 160 19.91 -16.58 -7.62
C ARG A 160 18.97 -16.12 -8.76
N PRO A 161 17.78 -15.54 -8.48
CA PRO A 161 16.81 -15.19 -9.50
C PRO A 161 17.37 -14.16 -10.48
N VAL A 162 16.82 -14.15 -11.70
CA VAL A 162 17.06 -13.10 -12.70
C VAL A 162 15.78 -12.33 -12.90
N VAL A 163 15.81 -11.04 -12.63
CA VAL A 163 14.68 -10.14 -12.73
C VAL A 163 14.82 -9.26 -13.96
N TYR A 164 13.79 -9.20 -14.79
CA TYR A 164 13.70 -8.28 -15.92
C TYR A 164 12.62 -7.25 -15.64
N GLU A 165 13.00 -5.97 -15.61
CA GLU A 165 12.10 -4.84 -15.44
C GLU A 165 12.14 -3.96 -16.69
N ARG A 166 10.96 -3.69 -17.27
CA ARG A 166 10.85 -2.91 -18.52
C ARG A 166 11.29 -1.46 -18.37
N GLY A 167 11.06 -0.86 -17.21
CA GLY A 167 11.42 0.51 -16.92
C GLY A 167 12.80 0.63 -16.28
N GLN A 168 13.05 1.81 -15.74
CA GLN A 168 14.33 2.23 -15.18
C GLN A 168 14.45 1.92 -13.68
N SER A 169 15.69 2.02 -13.16
CA SER A 169 15.93 2.06 -11.71
C SER A 169 15.19 3.23 -11.06
N ILE A 170 14.91 3.15 -9.77
CA ILE A 170 14.15 4.20 -9.07
C ILE A 170 14.81 5.58 -9.19
N ALA A 171 16.14 5.66 -9.22
CA ALA A 171 16.85 6.92 -9.34
C ALA A 171 16.64 7.59 -10.70
N ASP A 172 16.73 6.84 -11.78
CA ASP A 172 16.53 7.36 -13.14
C ASP A 172 15.06 7.54 -13.48
N ARG A 173 14.21 6.60 -13.02
CA ARG A 173 12.76 6.69 -13.16
C ARG A 173 12.19 7.98 -12.55
N LYS A 174 12.66 8.40 -11.37
CA LYS A 174 12.26 9.67 -10.75
C LYS A 174 12.56 10.85 -11.66
N LYS A 175 13.76 10.91 -12.25
CA LYS A 175 14.12 11.97 -13.21
C LYS A 175 13.21 11.97 -14.44
N THR A 176 12.96 10.79 -15.02
CA THR A 176 12.09 10.64 -16.19
C THR A 176 10.66 11.09 -15.90
N VAL A 177 10.10 10.69 -14.74
CA VAL A 177 8.76 11.09 -14.31
C VAL A 177 8.69 12.59 -14.01
N ASP A 178 9.69 13.16 -13.35
CA ASP A 178 9.74 14.59 -13.07
C ASP A 178 9.81 15.43 -14.37
N ILE A 179 10.59 15.00 -15.37
CA ILE A 179 10.61 15.62 -16.71
C ILE A 179 9.21 15.61 -17.33
N PHE A 180 8.53 14.46 -17.31
CA PHE A 180 7.17 14.34 -17.84
C PHE A 180 6.17 15.24 -17.12
N TRP A 181 6.19 15.27 -15.79
CA TRP A 181 5.30 16.13 -15.03
C TRP A 181 5.52 17.64 -15.26
N ASN A 182 6.74 18.02 -15.63
CA ASN A 182 7.08 19.40 -15.99
C ASN A 182 6.83 19.72 -17.48
N GLY A 183 6.14 18.85 -18.20
CA GLY A 183 5.69 19.07 -19.58
C GLY A 183 6.63 18.52 -20.66
N GLY A 184 7.56 17.63 -20.27
CA GLY A 184 8.35 16.84 -21.20
C GLY A 184 7.57 15.66 -21.79
N ILE A 185 8.26 14.86 -22.59
CA ILE A 185 7.68 13.71 -23.30
C ILE A 185 7.51 12.52 -22.35
N LEU A 186 6.40 11.79 -22.49
CA LEU A 186 6.15 10.53 -21.79
C LEU A 186 7.12 9.44 -22.30
N ASP A 187 7.86 8.82 -21.38
CA ASP A 187 8.53 7.54 -21.65
C ASP A 187 7.53 6.40 -21.40
N THR A 188 7.08 5.74 -22.47
CA THR A 188 6.08 4.66 -22.40
C THR A 188 6.60 3.39 -21.72
N GLU A 189 7.92 3.24 -21.60
CA GLU A 189 8.55 2.09 -20.95
C GLU A 189 8.96 2.38 -19.49
N SER A 190 9.10 3.67 -19.11
CA SER A 190 9.49 4.06 -17.76
C SER A 190 8.71 5.31 -17.29
N ASN A 191 7.72 5.13 -16.44
CA ASN A 191 6.76 6.16 -16.03
C ASN A 191 6.20 5.87 -14.63
N VAL A 192 5.07 6.47 -14.25
CA VAL A 192 4.41 6.23 -12.96
C VAL A 192 3.95 4.78 -12.78
N GLN A 193 3.72 4.04 -13.86
CA GLN A 193 3.23 2.66 -13.81
C GLN A 193 4.34 1.61 -13.97
N PHE A 194 5.39 1.91 -14.75
CA PHE A 194 6.50 1.01 -15.05
C PHE A 194 7.81 1.49 -14.46
N GLY A 195 8.65 0.54 -14.05
CA GLY A 195 9.95 0.75 -13.44
C GLY A 195 10.04 0.19 -12.03
N GLU A 196 11.23 0.28 -11.44
CA GLU A 196 11.53 -0.25 -10.11
C GLU A 196 10.50 0.17 -9.06
N GLY A 197 9.97 -0.80 -8.31
CA GLY A 197 8.93 -0.60 -7.30
C GLY A 197 7.50 -0.53 -7.86
N GLY A 198 7.34 -0.57 -9.21
CA GLY A 198 6.03 -0.52 -9.89
C GLY A 198 5.25 0.77 -9.59
N ALA A 199 3.95 0.77 -9.81
CA ALA A 199 3.07 1.92 -9.56
C ALA A 199 3.01 2.31 -8.06
N GLY A 200 3.34 1.39 -7.15
CA GLY A 200 3.38 1.64 -5.70
C GLY A 200 4.34 2.76 -5.31
N THR A 201 5.45 2.93 -6.02
CA THR A 201 6.48 3.94 -5.73
C THR A 201 5.98 5.39 -5.92
N PHE A 202 4.95 5.61 -6.74
CA PHE A 202 4.31 6.91 -6.94
C PHE A 202 2.86 6.88 -6.43
N SER A 203 2.66 6.36 -5.22
CA SER A 203 1.36 6.26 -4.55
C SER A 203 1.45 6.74 -3.10
N ASP A 204 0.39 6.65 -2.32
CA ASP A 204 0.42 6.92 -0.88
C ASP A 204 1.18 5.83 -0.08
N GLY A 205 1.49 4.69 -0.68
CA GLY A 205 2.15 3.59 0.01
C GLY A 205 1.31 2.97 1.13
N LYS A 206 -0.02 2.95 0.97
CA LYS A 206 -0.92 2.26 1.92
C LYS A 206 -0.66 0.77 1.94
N LEU A 207 -0.61 0.22 3.15
CA LEU A 207 -0.44 -1.20 3.40
C LEU A 207 -1.72 -1.86 3.96
N ASN A 208 -2.86 -1.23 3.71
CA ASN A 208 -4.15 -1.71 4.20
C ASN A 208 -4.64 -2.92 3.40
N THR A 209 -5.11 -3.94 4.10
CA THR A 209 -5.75 -5.11 3.49
C THR A 209 -6.94 -5.56 4.32
N VAL A 210 -7.93 -6.17 3.66
CA VAL A 210 -9.04 -6.86 4.31
C VAL A 210 -8.84 -8.38 4.36
N ILE A 211 -7.71 -8.87 3.82
CA ILE A 211 -7.37 -10.30 3.80
C ILE A 211 -7.01 -10.72 5.23
N LYS A 212 -7.56 -11.84 5.68
CA LYS A 212 -7.15 -12.49 6.93
C LYS A 212 -5.77 -13.10 6.74
N ASP A 213 -4.92 -13.02 7.75
CA ASP A 213 -3.53 -13.51 7.72
C ASP A 213 -3.31 -14.73 8.64
N PRO A 214 -3.89 -15.88 8.32
CA PRO A 214 -3.76 -17.09 9.17
C PRO A 214 -2.35 -17.68 9.16
N THR A 215 -1.49 -17.26 8.25
CA THR A 215 -0.12 -17.78 8.04
C THR A 215 0.98 -16.75 8.35
N GLY A 216 0.64 -15.53 8.75
CA GLY A 216 1.61 -14.47 9.09
C GLY A 216 2.29 -13.80 7.90
N ARG A 217 1.80 -14.00 6.66
CA ARG A 217 2.42 -13.42 5.44
C ARG A 217 2.34 -11.90 5.41
N ILE A 218 1.21 -11.31 5.82
CA ILE A 218 1.05 -9.85 5.87
C ILE A 218 2.04 -9.26 6.87
N ARG A 219 2.16 -9.88 8.04
CA ARG A 219 3.13 -9.46 9.05
C ARG A 219 4.58 -9.59 8.57
N GLU A 220 4.88 -10.61 7.78
CA GLU A 220 6.20 -10.77 7.15
C GLU A 220 6.49 -9.66 6.13
N VAL A 221 5.51 -9.27 5.31
CA VAL A 221 5.65 -8.12 4.39
C VAL A 221 5.95 -6.84 5.17
N LEU A 222 5.20 -6.54 6.23
CA LEU A 222 5.44 -5.36 7.07
C LEU A 222 6.83 -5.40 7.71
N ARG A 223 7.24 -6.56 8.25
CA ARG A 223 8.57 -6.75 8.85
C ARG A 223 9.68 -6.51 7.81
N THR A 224 9.51 -7.03 6.60
CA THR A 224 10.44 -6.81 5.50
C THR A 224 10.55 -5.31 5.20
N PHE A 225 9.46 -4.57 5.12
CA PHE A 225 9.54 -3.11 4.91
C PHE A 225 10.28 -2.39 6.05
N VAL A 226 10.08 -2.79 7.31
CA VAL A 226 10.83 -2.24 8.44
C VAL A 226 12.32 -2.58 8.35
N GLU A 227 12.66 -3.80 7.97
CA GLU A 227 14.04 -4.27 7.75
C GLU A 227 14.79 -3.38 6.73
N TYR A 228 14.08 -2.87 5.70
CA TYR A 228 14.65 -2.01 4.66
C TYR A 228 14.42 -0.51 4.85
N GLY A 229 13.93 -0.07 6.00
CA GLY A 229 13.92 1.33 6.38
C GLY A 229 12.56 1.99 6.59
N ALA A 230 11.48 1.21 6.60
CA ALA A 230 10.18 1.74 7.04
C ALA A 230 10.17 1.95 8.57
N ASP A 231 9.36 2.89 9.03
CA ASP A 231 9.13 3.11 10.46
C ASP A 231 8.48 1.88 11.12
N GLY A 232 8.98 1.47 12.29
CA GLY A 232 8.50 0.29 13.01
C GLY A 232 7.02 0.35 13.40
N SER A 233 6.43 1.53 13.47
CA SER A 233 5.02 1.72 13.80
C SER A 233 4.05 1.10 12.78
N ILE A 234 4.50 0.86 11.53
CA ILE A 234 3.67 0.17 10.52
C ILE A 234 3.26 -1.25 10.97
N MET A 235 4.00 -1.84 11.88
CA MET A 235 3.72 -3.17 12.44
C MET A 235 2.44 -3.21 13.27
N TYR A 236 1.99 -2.06 13.82
CA TYR A 236 0.87 -2.01 14.75
C TYR A 236 -0.16 -0.90 14.48
N ILE A 237 0.13 0.11 13.69
CA ILE A 237 -0.87 1.13 13.30
C ILE A 237 -1.94 0.48 12.43
N ASN A 238 -3.22 0.77 12.72
CA ASN A 238 -4.37 0.15 12.04
C ASN A 238 -4.44 0.43 10.52
N LYS A 239 -3.92 1.57 10.08
CA LYS A 239 -3.88 1.96 8.66
C LYS A 239 -2.45 2.40 8.31
N PRO A 240 -1.51 1.44 8.22
CA PRO A 240 -0.13 1.79 7.96
C PRO A 240 0.08 2.31 6.54
N HIS A 241 0.99 3.26 6.40
CA HIS A 241 1.47 3.77 5.12
C HIS A 241 2.97 4.06 5.21
N ILE A 242 3.63 4.13 4.07
CA ILE A 242 5.07 4.38 4.00
C ILE A 242 5.34 5.76 3.38
N GLY A 243 4.61 6.13 2.34
CA GLY A 243 4.87 7.32 1.53
C GLY A 243 5.88 7.06 0.40
N THR A 244 5.75 7.85 -0.65
CA THR A 244 6.58 7.73 -1.87
C THR A 244 8.07 7.91 -1.63
N ASP A 245 8.42 8.85 -0.77
CA ASP A 245 9.81 9.23 -0.42
C ASP A 245 10.56 8.07 0.26
N VAL A 246 9.96 7.48 1.30
CA VAL A 246 10.55 6.37 2.05
C VAL A 246 10.54 5.08 1.23
N LEU A 247 9.47 4.83 0.47
CA LEU A 247 9.36 3.63 -0.36
C LEU A 247 10.45 3.56 -1.43
N ALA A 248 10.90 4.70 -1.96
CA ALA A 248 12.00 4.75 -2.92
C ALA A 248 13.34 4.22 -2.32
N VAL A 249 13.59 4.46 -1.04
CA VAL A 249 14.77 3.93 -0.33
C VAL A 249 14.61 2.43 -0.10
N ILE A 250 13.44 1.99 0.33
CA ILE A 250 13.16 0.58 0.62
C ILE A 250 13.36 -0.28 -0.63
N VAL A 251 12.80 0.12 -1.77
CA VAL A 251 12.91 -0.67 -3.01
C VAL A 251 14.36 -0.79 -3.47
N LYS A 252 15.16 0.28 -3.34
CA LYS A 252 16.61 0.26 -3.61
C LYS A 252 17.33 -0.74 -2.70
N ASN A 253 17.09 -0.68 -1.39
CA ASN A 253 17.73 -1.55 -0.41
C ASN A 253 17.38 -3.03 -0.66
N MET A 254 16.11 -3.34 -0.99
CA MET A 254 15.69 -4.70 -1.36
C MET A 254 16.41 -5.20 -2.61
N ARG A 255 16.58 -4.36 -3.64
CA ARG A 255 17.34 -4.72 -4.83
C ARG A 255 18.80 -5.01 -4.51
N GLU A 256 19.44 -4.18 -3.71
CA GLU A 256 20.85 -4.35 -3.31
C GLU A 256 21.07 -5.67 -2.58
N GLU A 257 20.14 -6.10 -1.73
CA GLU A 257 20.22 -7.42 -1.10
C GLU A 257 20.04 -8.56 -2.11
N ILE A 258 19.06 -8.46 -3.03
CA ILE A 258 18.87 -9.47 -4.08
C ILE A 258 20.16 -9.68 -4.87
N ILE A 259 20.83 -8.58 -5.26
CA ILE A 259 22.10 -8.60 -5.98
C ILE A 259 23.22 -9.18 -5.10
N GLY A 260 23.33 -8.74 -3.86
CA GLY A 260 24.31 -9.24 -2.89
C GLY A 260 24.19 -10.74 -2.61
N LEU A 261 23.00 -11.32 -2.75
CA LEU A 261 22.74 -12.76 -2.65
C LEU A 261 22.93 -13.51 -4.00
N GLY A 262 23.50 -12.86 -5.02
CA GLY A 262 23.81 -13.46 -6.32
C GLY A 262 22.65 -13.48 -7.31
N GLY A 263 21.55 -12.77 -7.02
CA GLY A 263 20.51 -12.48 -8.01
C GLY A 263 20.92 -11.37 -8.97
N GLU A 264 20.14 -11.20 -10.02
CA GLU A 264 20.35 -10.15 -11.03
C GLU A 264 19.07 -9.33 -11.20
N VAL A 265 19.20 -8.01 -11.40
CA VAL A 265 18.09 -7.12 -11.74
C VAL A 265 18.47 -6.31 -12.96
N VAL A 266 17.80 -6.57 -14.09
CA VAL A 266 18.10 -5.99 -15.39
C VAL A 266 16.97 -5.03 -15.77
N PHE A 267 17.29 -3.74 -15.77
CA PHE A 267 16.36 -2.67 -16.15
C PHE A 267 16.34 -2.44 -17.66
N ASN A 268 15.37 -1.66 -18.13
CA ASN A 268 15.10 -1.40 -19.55
C ASN A 268 14.96 -2.72 -20.35
N SER A 269 14.34 -3.72 -19.74
CA SER A 269 14.27 -5.08 -20.25
C SER A 269 12.85 -5.61 -20.15
N ARG A 270 12.15 -5.57 -21.29
CA ARG A 270 10.74 -5.97 -21.40
C ARG A 270 10.64 -7.41 -21.86
N LEU A 271 9.70 -8.16 -21.28
CA LEU A 271 9.26 -9.43 -21.82
C LEU A 271 8.53 -9.19 -23.15
N ASP A 272 9.08 -9.71 -24.22
CA ASP A 272 8.52 -9.57 -25.56
C ASP A 272 7.78 -10.84 -25.99
N ASP A 273 8.27 -12.02 -25.55
CA ASP A 273 7.64 -13.30 -25.87
C ASP A 273 7.98 -14.42 -24.87
N ILE A 274 7.21 -15.51 -24.91
CA ILE A 274 7.40 -16.74 -24.14
C ILE A 274 7.31 -17.93 -25.11
N THR A 275 8.32 -18.81 -25.10
CA THR A 275 8.28 -20.08 -25.83
C THR A 275 7.74 -21.18 -24.92
N VAL A 276 6.72 -21.88 -25.40
CA VAL A 276 6.13 -23.04 -24.74
C VAL A 276 6.27 -24.25 -25.63
N ASP A 277 6.86 -25.34 -25.13
CA ASP A 277 6.96 -26.62 -25.80
C ASP A 277 6.36 -27.72 -24.91
N ASN A 278 5.45 -28.52 -25.47
CA ASN A 278 4.75 -29.60 -24.75
C ASN A 278 4.14 -29.15 -23.41
N GLY A 279 3.54 -27.94 -23.37
CA GLY A 279 2.91 -27.38 -22.17
C GLY A 279 3.89 -26.87 -21.12
N LYS A 280 5.18 -26.79 -21.40
CA LYS A 280 6.23 -26.27 -20.52
C LYS A 280 6.90 -25.05 -21.13
N ILE A 281 7.16 -24.05 -20.30
CA ILE A 281 7.96 -22.88 -20.69
C ILE A 281 9.41 -23.36 -20.88
N THR A 282 10.00 -22.99 -22.03
CA THR A 282 11.39 -23.31 -22.35
C THR A 282 12.27 -22.08 -22.46
N ASN A 283 11.71 -20.95 -22.90
CA ASN A 283 12.47 -19.69 -23.04
C ASN A 283 11.57 -18.49 -22.77
N VAL A 284 12.20 -17.37 -22.40
CA VAL A 284 11.65 -16.02 -22.47
C VAL A 284 12.45 -15.19 -23.46
N VAL A 285 11.76 -14.37 -24.24
CA VAL A 285 12.38 -13.42 -25.16
C VAL A 285 12.32 -12.04 -24.52
N ILE A 286 13.47 -11.44 -24.30
CA ILE A 286 13.62 -10.16 -23.61
C ILE A 286 14.16 -9.12 -24.59
N LYS A 287 13.45 -8.00 -24.69
CA LYS A 287 13.85 -6.86 -25.51
C LYS A 287 14.38 -5.71 -24.64
N ASN A 288 15.57 -5.24 -24.95
CA ASN A 288 16.06 -4.00 -24.33
C ASN A 288 15.30 -2.81 -24.91
N THR A 289 14.64 -2.03 -24.05
CA THR A 289 13.75 -0.93 -24.45
C THR A 289 14.49 0.33 -24.90
N LYS A 290 15.81 0.42 -24.65
CA LYS A 290 16.65 1.56 -25.08
C LYS A 290 17.41 1.26 -26.36
N THR A 291 18.00 0.07 -26.48
CA THR A 291 18.82 -0.30 -27.64
C THR A 291 18.04 -1.06 -28.72
N GLY A 292 16.89 -1.64 -28.36
CA GLY A 292 16.11 -2.50 -29.23
C GLY A 292 16.68 -3.92 -29.39
N SER A 293 17.83 -4.24 -28.77
CA SER A 293 18.43 -5.58 -28.83
C SER A 293 17.52 -6.60 -28.15
N VAL A 294 17.52 -7.82 -28.70
CA VAL A 294 16.68 -8.94 -28.25
C VAL A 294 17.59 -10.10 -27.85
N ILE A 295 17.28 -10.71 -26.70
CA ILE A 295 17.92 -11.94 -26.23
C ILE A 295 16.85 -13.01 -25.98
N THR A 296 17.20 -14.25 -26.22
CA THR A 296 16.40 -15.43 -25.84
C THR A 296 17.10 -16.11 -24.66
N ARG A 297 16.39 -16.22 -23.54
CA ARG A 297 16.92 -16.85 -22.34
C ARG A 297 16.21 -18.17 -22.07
N PRO A 298 16.94 -19.30 -22.02
CA PRO A 298 16.40 -20.55 -21.52
C PRO A 298 15.96 -20.42 -20.07
N CYS A 299 14.78 -20.95 -19.73
CA CYS A 299 14.26 -20.96 -18.37
C CYS A 299 13.18 -22.03 -18.19
N LYS A 300 13.09 -22.57 -16.98
CA LYS A 300 12.09 -23.57 -16.60
C LYS A 300 10.98 -22.98 -15.73
N ASN A 301 11.26 -21.87 -15.03
CA ASN A 301 10.35 -21.25 -14.07
C ASN A 301 10.29 -19.75 -14.30
N VAL A 302 9.08 -19.23 -14.54
CA VAL A 302 8.82 -17.81 -14.74
C VAL A 302 7.79 -17.34 -13.71
N CYS A 303 8.14 -16.30 -12.95
CA CYS A 303 7.22 -15.55 -12.12
C CYS A 303 6.78 -14.30 -12.88
N LEU A 304 5.55 -14.29 -13.39
CA LEU A 304 5.00 -13.18 -14.16
C LEU A 304 4.36 -12.16 -13.22
N SER A 305 5.00 -11.00 -13.03
CA SER A 305 4.61 -9.94 -12.08
C SER A 305 4.49 -8.57 -12.75
N ILE A 306 3.92 -8.54 -13.95
CA ILE A 306 3.89 -7.39 -14.88
C ILE A 306 2.93 -6.24 -14.47
N GLY A 307 2.10 -6.43 -13.45
CA GLY A 307 1.06 -5.47 -13.08
C GLY A 307 -0.10 -5.41 -14.09
N HIS A 308 -0.97 -4.40 -13.94
CA HIS A 308 -2.19 -4.27 -14.75
C HIS A 308 -2.02 -3.44 -16.02
N SER A 309 -0.90 -2.75 -16.20
CA SER A 309 -0.70 -1.78 -17.28
C SER A 309 0.13 -2.34 -18.46
N ALA A 310 0.72 -3.52 -18.33
CA ALA A 310 1.48 -4.18 -19.38
C ALA A 310 0.54 -4.80 -20.44
N ARG A 311 -0.20 -3.94 -21.13
CA ARG A 311 -1.25 -4.33 -22.08
C ARG A 311 -0.67 -5.08 -23.28
N ASP A 312 0.49 -4.69 -23.75
CA ASP A 312 1.26 -5.40 -24.78
C ASP A 312 1.53 -6.86 -24.39
N THR A 313 1.95 -7.11 -23.15
CA THR A 313 2.15 -8.47 -22.65
C THR A 313 0.83 -9.25 -22.57
N PHE A 314 -0.30 -8.60 -22.25
CA PHE A 314 -1.61 -9.27 -22.26
C PHE A 314 -1.99 -9.74 -23.69
N TYR A 315 -1.72 -8.95 -24.72
CA TYR A 315 -1.96 -9.37 -26.09
C TYR A 315 -1.04 -10.53 -26.46
N MET A 316 0.25 -10.45 -26.15
CA MET A 316 1.20 -11.55 -26.39
C MET A 316 0.74 -12.86 -25.73
N LEU A 317 0.32 -12.81 -24.45
CA LEU A 317 -0.18 -13.98 -23.73
C LEU A 317 -1.43 -14.58 -24.39
N LYS A 318 -2.36 -13.73 -24.84
CA LYS A 318 -3.56 -14.15 -25.57
C LYS A 318 -3.17 -14.85 -26.87
N ASP A 319 -2.26 -14.24 -27.65
CA ASP A 319 -1.82 -14.76 -28.96
C ASP A 319 -1.04 -16.09 -28.83
N ARG A 320 -0.40 -16.30 -27.66
CA ARG A 320 0.24 -17.57 -27.30
C ARG A 320 -0.72 -18.61 -26.72
N GLY A 321 -2.03 -18.32 -26.67
CA GLY A 321 -3.05 -19.26 -26.24
C GLY A 321 -3.12 -19.47 -24.72
N PHE A 322 -2.56 -18.57 -23.90
CA PHE A 322 -2.74 -18.64 -22.46
C PHE A 322 -4.20 -18.42 -22.09
N ASN A 323 -4.70 -19.22 -21.14
CA ASN A 323 -6.07 -19.10 -20.68
C ASN A 323 -6.25 -17.79 -19.89
N MET A 324 -7.12 -16.92 -20.39
CA MET A 324 -7.42 -15.61 -19.83
C MET A 324 -8.94 -15.43 -19.67
N GLN A 325 -9.35 -14.63 -18.71
CA GLN A 325 -10.74 -14.31 -18.46
C GLN A 325 -10.96 -12.81 -18.34
N ALA A 326 -12.03 -12.31 -18.93
CA ALA A 326 -12.49 -10.94 -18.70
C ALA A 326 -12.94 -10.80 -17.24
N LYS A 327 -12.65 -9.63 -16.63
CA LYS A 327 -12.96 -9.37 -15.24
C LYS A 327 -13.54 -7.97 -15.07
N SER A 328 -14.56 -7.84 -14.24
CA SER A 328 -15.09 -6.53 -13.83
C SER A 328 -14.04 -5.69 -13.15
N PHE A 329 -14.09 -4.37 -13.34
CA PHE A 329 -13.22 -3.40 -12.71
C PHE A 329 -13.99 -2.10 -12.41
N ALA A 330 -13.33 -1.03 -12.06
CA ALA A 330 -13.98 0.23 -11.79
C ALA A 330 -13.23 1.39 -12.46
N VAL A 331 -13.98 2.37 -12.94
CA VAL A 331 -13.48 3.56 -13.62
C VAL A 331 -14.11 4.82 -13.01
N GLY A 332 -13.45 5.95 -13.14
CA GLY A 332 -13.97 7.21 -12.62
C GLY A 332 -12.96 8.35 -12.71
N MET A 333 -13.00 9.24 -11.74
CA MET A 333 -12.14 10.41 -11.66
C MET A 333 -11.56 10.59 -10.27
N ARG A 334 -10.53 11.42 -10.12
CA ARG A 334 -10.06 11.83 -8.80
C ARG A 334 -10.75 13.12 -8.37
N LEU A 335 -11.12 13.16 -7.11
CA LEU A 335 -11.76 14.29 -6.44
C LEU A 335 -10.80 14.82 -5.39
N GLU A 336 -10.63 16.15 -5.33
CA GLU A 336 -9.83 16.83 -4.31
C GLU A 336 -10.71 17.63 -3.35
N HIS A 337 -10.34 17.59 -2.08
CA HIS A 337 -10.87 18.44 -1.01
C HIS A 337 -9.71 19.05 -0.23
N PRO A 338 -9.86 20.21 0.42
CA PRO A 338 -8.89 20.67 1.41
C PRO A 338 -8.70 19.61 2.49
N GLN A 339 -7.45 19.28 2.84
CA GLN A 339 -7.18 18.31 3.90
C GLN A 339 -7.76 18.75 5.25
N GLU A 340 -7.75 20.06 5.51
CA GLU A 340 -8.34 20.64 6.72
C GLU A 340 -9.85 20.35 6.84
N PHE A 341 -10.59 20.43 5.72
CA PHE A 341 -12.01 20.04 5.67
C PHE A 341 -12.21 18.58 6.07
N ILE A 342 -11.38 17.68 5.58
CA ILE A 342 -11.44 16.25 5.92
C ILE A 342 -11.07 16.03 7.38
N ASN A 343 -10.02 16.71 7.89
CA ASN A 343 -9.62 16.65 9.30
C ASN A 343 -10.74 17.16 10.21
N TYR A 344 -11.38 18.27 9.85
CA TYR A 344 -12.49 18.81 10.65
C TYR A 344 -13.66 17.82 10.71
N ASN A 345 -14.07 17.26 9.58
CA ASN A 345 -15.12 16.24 9.54
C ASN A 345 -14.79 14.99 10.36
N ALA A 346 -13.53 14.59 10.42
CA ALA A 346 -13.08 13.42 11.17
C ALA A 346 -12.94 13.68 12.67
N TYR A 347 -12.49 14.87 13.07
CA TYR A 347 -12.02 15.15 14.43
C TYR A 347 -12.71 16.31 15.14
N MET A 348 -13.52 17.11 14.42
CA MET A 348 -14.26 18.29 14.94
C MET A 348 -13.38 19.25 15.77
N GLY A 349 -12.17 19.56 15.26
CA GLY A 349 -11.28 20.52 15.92
C GLY A 349 -10.69 20.02 17.25
N ALA A 350 -10.53 18.70 17.42
CA ALA A 350 -9.88 18.14 18.60
C ALA A 350 -8.52 18.84 18.87
N PRO A 351 -8.17 19.16 20.13
CA PRO A 351 -7.03 20.01 20.47
C PRO A 351 -5.69 19.29 20.42
N TYR A 352 -5.60 18.15 19.73
CA TYR A 352 -4.38 17.34 19.63
C TYR A 352 -3.86 17.34 18.21
N ARG A 353 -2.55 17.15 18.03
CA ARG A 353 -1.97 16.86 16.73
C ARG A 353 -2.34 15.43 16.32
N LEU A 354 -3.34 15.31 15.47
CA LEU A 354 -3.83 14.05 14.92
C LEU A 354 -3.22 13.83 13.53
N PRO A 355 -3.07 12.57 13.05
CA PRO A 355 -2.63 12.32 11.69
C PRO A 355 -3.65 12.86 10.68
N ALA A 356 -3.18 13.17 9.46
CA ALA A 356 -4.06 13.55 8.38
C ALA A 356 -5.19 12.53 8.19
N ALA A 357 -6.43 13.00 8.27
CA ALA A 357 -7.61 12.14 8.23
C ALA A 357 -7.83 11.56 6.83
N ASP A 358 -8.30 10.33 6.78
CA ASP A 358 -8.76 9.65 5.58
C ASP A 358 -10.26 9.35 5.65
N TYR A 359 -10.85 9.04 4.50
CA TYR A 359 -12.23 8.58 4.42
C TYR A 359 -12.39 7.38 3.48
N LYS A 360 -13.44 6.62 3.70
CA LYS A 360 -13.95 5.60 2.80
C LYS A 360 -15.47 5.73 2.72
N VAL A 361 -15.97 6.05 1.54
CA VAL A 361 -17.40 6.18 1.27
C VAL A 361 -17.82 5.22 0.17
N THR A 362 -19.03 4.69 0.27
CA THR A 362 -19.65 3.78 -0.70
C THR A 362 -21.11 4.15 -0.85
N TYR A 363 -21.63 4.01 -2.05
CA TYR A 363 -23.02 4.25 -2.37
C TYR A 363 -23.50 3.23 -3.40
N GLN A 364 -24.74 2.78 -3.27
CA GLN A 364 -25.42 1.97 -4.26
C GLN A 364 -26.44 2.85 -4.96
N THR A 365 -26.29 3.06 -6.26
CA THR A 365 -27.20 3.88 -7.04
C THR A 365 -28.56 3.22 -7.22
N GLN A 366 -29.59 4.00 -7.58
CA GLN A 366 -30.91 3.50 -7.93
C GLN A 366 -30.85 2.52 -9.12
N SER A 367 -29.90 2.71 -10.05
CA SER A 367 -29.65 1.78 -11.14
C SER A 367 -28.93 0.48 -10.75
N GLY A 368 -28.62 0.28 -9.46
CA GLY A 368 -27.93 -0.90 -8.97
C GLY A 368 -26.39 -0.85 -9.12
N ARG A 369 -25.79 0.27 -9.53
CA ARG A 369 -24.33 0.41 -9.64
C ARG A 369 -23.69 0.77 -8.32
N GLY A 370 -22.58 0.10 -7.99
CA GLY A 370 -21.73 0.47 -6.87
C GLY A 370 -20.82 1.65 -7.25
N VAL A 371 -20.86 2.71 -6.43
CA VAL A 371 -19.94 3.85 -6.52
C VAL A 371 -19.20 3.99 -5.18
N TYR A 372 -17.90 4.18 -5.21
CA TYR A 372 -17.12 4.23 -3.99
C TYR A 372 -15.84 5.04 -4.13
N SER A 373 -15.36 5.54 -2.98
CA SER A 373 -14.04 6.14 -2.89
C SER A 373 -12.97 5.05 -2.90
N PHE A 374 -11.88 5.28 -3.60
CA PHE A 374 -10.76 4.36 -3.68
C PHE A 374 -9.42 5.09 -3.61
N CYS A 375 -8.43 4.46 -2.97
CA CYS A 375 -7.08 5.00 -2.86
C CYS A 375 -7.05 6.50 -2.48
N MET A 376 -7.79 6.87 -1.42
CA MET A 376 -7.79 8.23 -0.88
C MET A 376 -6.39 8.53 -0.32
N CYS A 377 -5.79 9.63 -0.76
CA CYS A 377 -4.45 10.09 -0.40
C CYS A 377 -4.55 11.37 0.45
N PRO A 378 -4.44 11.25 1.78
CA PRO A 378 -4.42 12.41 2.66
C PRO A 378 -3.19 13.27 2.41
N GLY A 379 -3.34 14.60 2.45
CA GLY A 379 -2.25 15.54 2.25
C GLY A 379 -1.42 15.25 1.01
N GLY A 380 -2.10 14.92 -0.11
CA GLY A 380 -1.44 14.35 -1.28
C GLY A 380 -1.68 15.13 -2.56
N TYR A 381 -1.20 14.56 -3.65
CA TYR A 381 -1.20 15.12 -4.98
C TYR A 381 -1.93 14.20 -5.95
N VAL A 382 -2.66 14.75 -6.91
CA VAL A 382 -3.05 14.04 -8.14
C VAL A 382 -1.85 14.07 -9.08
N VAL A 383 -1.51 12.94 -9.68
CA VAL A 383 -0.35 12.83 -10.56
C VAL A 383 -0.75 12.31 -11.93
N ASN A 384 -0.11 12.83 -12.99
CA ASN A 384 -0.23 12.24 -14.31
C ASN A 384 0.45 10.87 -14.31
N ALA A 385 -0.36 9.83 -14.50
CA ALA A 385 0.05 8.43 -14.48
C ALA A 385 -0.15 7.75 -15.84
N SER A 386 -0.10 8.51 -16.92
CA SER A 386 -0.17 8.00 -18.30
C SER A 386 0.96 7.01 -18.56
N SER A 387 0.69 6.00 -19.38
CA SER A 387 1.67 4.98 -19.80
C SER A 387 1.68 4.69 -21.30
N GLU A 388 0.70 5.22 -22.03
CA GLU A 388 0.62 5.09 -23.50
C GLU A 388 0.46 6.47 -24.14
N ASN A 389 1.03 6.64 -25.33
CA ASN A 389 0.96 7.91 -26.08
C ASN A 389 -0.49 8.23 -26.48
N GLY A 390 -0.88 9.50 -26.37
CA GLY A 390 -2.23 9.96 -26.72
C GLY A 390 -3.31 9.50 -25.76
N MET A 391 -2.94 9.10 -24.54
CA MET A 391 -3.83 8.65 -23.48
C MET A 391 -3.51 9.35 -22.17
N THR A 392 -4.53 9.70 -21.39
CA THR A 392 -4.35 10.34 -20.08
C THR A 392 -4.99 9.49 -18.98
N ALA A 393 -4.20 9.16 -17.99
CA ALA A 393 -4.65 8.54 -16.74
C ALA A 393 -4.05 9.29 -15.55
N VAL A 394 -4.73 9.27 -14.41
CA VAL A 394 -4.26 9.91 -13.18
C VAL A 394 -4.23 8.91 -12.02
N ASN A 395 -3.31 9.16 -11.09
CA ASN A 395 -3.26 8.47 -9.81
C ASN A 395 -3.17 9.51 -8.68
N GLY A 396 -3.17 9.05 -7.43
CA GLY A 396 -2.88 9.88 -6.27
C GLY A 396 -1.64 9.39 -5.57
N MET A 397 -0.85 10.31 -5.03
CA MET A 397 0.30 10.01 -4.20
C MET A 397 0.33 10.91 -2.97
N SER A 398 1.01 10.46 -1.93
CA SER A 398 1.38 11.27 -0.77
C SER A 398 2.81 10.97 -0.36
N TYR A 399 3.48 11.96 0.19
CA TYR A 399 4.73 11.77 0.93
C TYR A 399 4.43 11.19 2.32
N SER A 400 5.46 10.72 3.00
CA SER A 400 5.35 10.14 4.34
C SER A 400 4.71 11.10 5.35
N GLY A 401 4.96 12.39 5.24
CA GLY A 401 4.40 13.44 6.10
C GLY A 401 2.91 13.70 5.90
N ARG A 402 2.34 13.40 4.72
CA ARG A 402 0.94 13.69 4.36
C ARG A 402 0.54 15.15 4.67
N ASP A 403 1.42 16.08 4.36
CA ASP A 403 1.36 17.52 4.71
C ASP A 403 0.88 18.42 3.58
N GLY A 404 0.47 17.85 2.46
CA GLY A 404 -0.14 18.60 1.36
C GLY A 404 -1.46 19.28 1.77
N LYS A 405 -1.79 20.38 1.12
CA LYS A 405 -3.00 21.18 1.41
C LYS A 405 -4.30 20.42 1.11
N ASN A 406 -4.28 19.55 0.10
CA ASN A 406 -5.45 18.80 -0.34
C ASN A 406 -5.32 17.31 0.01
N ALA A 407 -6.47 16.72 0.27
CA ALA A 407 -6.70 15.29 0.18
C ALA A 407 -7.26 14.96 -1.20
N ASN A 408 -6.91 13.84 -1.79
CA ASN A 408 -7.55 13.40 -3.03
C ASN A 408 -7.95 11.92 -2.97
N SER A 409 -9.03 11.56 -3.68
CA SER A 409 -9.53 10.20 -3.76
C SER A 409 -10.09 9.91 -5.15
N ALA A 410 -9.88 8.71 -5.65
CA ALA A 410 -10.67 8.26 -6.78
C ALA A 410 -12.12 8.04 -6.33
N ILE A 411 -13.06 8.52 -7.13
CA ILE A 411 -14.48 8.19 -7.07
C ILE A 411 -14.78 7.37 -8.30
N ILE A 412 -15.09 6.11 -8.10
CA ILE A 412 -15.13 5.10 -9.16
C ILE A 412 -16.44 4.33 -9.17
N VAL A 413 -16.85 3.96 -10.38
CA VAL A 413 -18.06 3.19 -10.68
C VAL A 413 -17.65 1.82 -11.18
N THR A 414 -18.28 0.76 -10.68
CA THR A 414 -18.06 -0.60 -11.18
C THR A 414 -18.56 -0.72 -12.62
N VAL A 415 -17.72 -1.32 -13.47
CA VAL A 415 -18.03 -1.73 -14.85
C VAL A 415 -17.83 -3.22 -15.03
N THR A 416 -18.67 -3.83 -15.83
CA THR A 416 -18.75 -5.27 -16.07
C THR A 416 -18.63 -5.58 -17.56
N PRO A 417 -18.52 -6.84 -17.99
CA PRO A 417 -18.60 -7.21 -19.39
C PRO A 417 -19.80 -6.60 -20.15
N ASP A 418 -20.92 -6.38 -19.49
CA ASP A 418 -22.10 -5.72 -20.09
C ASP A 418 -21.81 -4.26 -20.53
N ASP A 419 -20.82 -3.61 -19.91
CA ASP A 419 -20.41 -2.24 -20.25
C ASP A 419 -19.32 -2.20 -21.34
N PHE A 420 -18.42 -3.19 -21.39
CA PHE A 420 -17.28 -3.15 -22.29
C PHE A 420 -17.30 -4.21 -23.39
N GLY A 421 -18.28 -5.12 -23.36
CA GLY A 421 -18.52 -6.10 -24.41
C GLY A 421 -17.76 -7.41 -24.22
N GLU A 422 -17.92 -8.31 -25.18
CA GLU A 422 -17.33 -9.64 -25.17
C GLU A 422 -15.84 -9.62 -25.53
N GLY A 423 -15.11 -10.62 -25.05
CA GLY A 423 -13.70 -10.83 -25.31
C GLY A 423 -12.82 -10.59 -24.09
N VAL A 424 -11.79 -11.40 -23.95
CA VAL A 424 -10.92 -11.41 -22.75
C VAL A 424 -10.18 -10.10 -22.53
N LEU A 425 -9.94 -9.31 -23.58
CA LEU A 425 -9.27 -8.01 -23.51
C LEU A 425 -10.21 -6.82 -23.81
N ALA A 426 -11.53 -7.04 -23.92
CA ALA A 426 -12.48 -5.96 -24.15
C ALA A 426 -12.42 -4.86 -23.08
N GLY A 427 -12.17 -5.25 -21.82
CA GLY A 427 -11.93 -4.31 -20.73
C GLY A 427 -10.68 -3.43 -20.91
N VAL A 428 -9.63 -3.94 -21.54
CA VAL A 428 -8.42 -3.16 -21.88
C VAL A 428 -8.76 -2.09 -22.92
N GLU A 429 -9.51 -2.45 -23.97
CA GLU A 429 -9.94 -1.49 -24.99
C GLU A 429 -10.91 -0.44 -24.46
N TYR A 430 -11.76 -0.84 -23.50
CA TYR A 430 -12.63 0.10 -22.79
C TYR A 430 -11.82 1.14 -22.02
N GLN A 431 -10.79 0.71 -21.26
CA GLN A 431 -9.90 1.63 -20.55
C GLN A 431 -9.18 2.57 -21.52
N ARG A 432 -8.59 2.05 -22.61
CA ARG A 432 -7.92 2.86 -23.64
C ARG A 432 -8.85 3.91 -24.23
N ARG A 433 -10.11 3.57 -24.49
CA ARG A 433 -11.10 4.52 -24.98
C ARG A 433 -11.32 5.68 -24.00
N LEU A 434 -11.50 5.40 -22.72
CA LEU A 434 -11.66 6.44 -21.70
C LEU A 434 -10.40 7.31 -21.55
N GLU A 435 -9.23 6.69 -21.53
CA GLU A 435 -7.94 7.41 -21.46
C GLU A 435 -7.72 8.31 -22.69
N LYS A 436 -8.13 7.84 -23.88
CA LYS A 436 -8.09 8.61 -25.12
C LYS A 436 -9.08 9.79 -25.09
N HIS A 437 -10.28 9.60 -24.54
CA HIS A 437 -11.23 10.68 -24.32
C HIS A 437 -10.65 11.72 -23.36
N ALA A 438 -10.05 11.30 -22.26
CA ALA A 438 -9.40 12.18 -21.29
C ALA A 438 -8.26 12.99 -21.95
N TYR A 439 -7.42 12.35 -22.77
CA TYR A 439 -6.36 13.01 -23.51
C TYR A 439 -6.89 14.08 -24.47
N ARG A 440 -7.95 13.79 -25.20
CA ARG A 440 -8.59 14.74 -26.14
C ARG A 440 -9.23 15.90 -25.39
N GLU A 441 -10.02 15.62 -24.35
CA GLU A 441 -10.70 16.63 -23.56
C GLU A 441 -9.71 17.57 -22.84
N GLY A 442 -8.59 17.02 -22.35
CA GLY A 442 -7.50 17.79 -21.74
C GLY A 442 -6.52 18.40 -22.74
N GLN A 443 -6.71 18.22 -24.06
CA GLN A 443 -5.78 18.70 -25.10
C GLN A 443 -4.32 18.25 -24.83
N GLY A 444 -4.15 16.98 -24.45
CA GLY A 444 -2.85 16.41 -24.08
C GLY A 444 -2.46 16.58 -22.61
N ASN A 445 -3.20 17.36 -21.84
CA ASN A 445 -3.00 17.57 -20.41
C ASN A 445 -4.04 16.79 -19.58
N ILE A 446 -3.98 16.90 -18.26
CA ILE A 446 -5.00 16.35 -17.36
C ILE A 446 -6.25 17.22 -17.43
N PRO A 447 -7.42 16.69 -17.84
CA PRO A 447 -8.66 17.45 -17.79
C PRO A 447 -9.10 17.65 -16.34
N VAL A 448 -9.45 18.90 -15.98
CA VAL A 448 -9.93 19.29 -14.66
C VAL A 448 -11.26 20.04 -14.74
N GLN A 449 -12.09 19.90 -13.71
CA GLN A 449 -13.41 20.50 -13.66
C GLN A 449 -13.84 20.75 -12.21
N LEU A 450 -14.53 21.84 -11.93
CA LEU A 450 -15.20 22.04 -10.65
C LEU A 450 -16.39 21.08 -10.50
N VAL A 451 -16.63 20.60 -9.29
CA VAL A 451 -17.75 19.69 -8.99
C VAL A 451 -19.10 20.32 -9.39
N SER A 452 -19.32 21.62 -9.10
CA SER A 452 -20.52 22.34 -9.49
C SER A 452 -20.74 22.35 -11.01
N ASP A 453 -19.67 22.55 -11.78
CA ASP A 453 -19.72 22.59 -13.24
C ASP A 453 -19.87 21.19 -13.85
N PHE A 454 -19.26 20.17 -13.21
CA PHE A 454 -19.48 18.76 -13.55
C PHE A 454 -20.97 18.36 -13.41
N LYS A 455 -21.61 18.77 -12.31
CA LYS A 455 -23.06 18.54 -12.10
C LYS A 455 -23.90 19.21 -13.17
N LEU A 456 -23.54 20.42 -13.59
CA LEU A 456 -24.21 21.20 -14.60
C LEU A 456 -23.80 20.85 -16.04
N ASN A 457 -22.92 19.89 -16.24
CA ASN A 457 -22.41 19.46 -17.55
C ASN A 457 -21.80 20.60 -18.38
N ARG A 458 -20.99 21.46 -17.75
CA ARG A 458 -20.32 22.59 -18.43
C ARG A 458 -18.84 22.64 -18.06
N VAL A 459 -18.01 23.17 -18.95
CA VAL A 459 -16.57 23.37 -18.71
C VAL A 459 -16.38 24.50 -17.68
N SER A 460 -15.46 24.31 -16.75
CA SER A 460 -15.08 25.36 -15.79
C SER A 460 -14.20 26.42 -16.45
N THR A 461 -14.31 27.66 -15.99
CA THR A 461 -13.53 28.81 -16.49
C THR A 461 -12.46 29.26 -15.49
N GLY A 462 -12.44 28.72 -14.29
CA GLY A 462 -11.49 29.06 -13.22
C GLY A 462 -11.69 28.18 -12.01
N PHE A 463 -10.78 28.25 -11.04
CA PHE A 463 -10.90 27.58 -9.74
C PHE A 463 -11.65 28.46 -8.74
N GLY A 464 -12.34 27.81 -7.81
CA GLY A 464 -12.93 28.44 -6.64
C GLY A 464 -11.95 28.50 -5.46
N LYS A 465 -12.44 28.18 -4.26
CA LYS A 465 -11.63 28.14 -3.03
C LYS A 465 -10.60 27.01 -3.03
N VAL A 466 -10.84 25.95 -3.77
CA VAL A 466 -9.95 24.79 -3.86
C VAL A 466 -9.12 24.91 -5.12
N VAL A 467 -7.81 25.08 -4.93
CA VAL A 467 -6.83 25.01 -6.00
C VAL A 467 -6.25 23.60 -6.03
N PRO A 468 -6.28 22.89 -7.16
CA PRO A 468 -5.82 21.51 -7.22
C PRO A 468 -4.32 21.38 -6.98
N GLN A 469 -3.93 20.30 -6.35
CA GLN A 469 -2.53 19.90 -6.16
C GLN A 469 -2.18 18.79 -7.16
N ILE A 470 -1.78 19.20 -8.37
CA ILE A 470 -1.52 18.29 -9.49
C ILE A 470 -0.04 18.29 -9.85
N LYS A 471 0.53 17.09 -10.07
CA LYS A 471 1.82 16.92 -10.76
C LYS A 471 1.56 16.51 -12.21
N GLY A 472 1.88 17.42 -13.13
CA GLY A 472 1.53 17.38 -14.53
C GLY A 472 0.79 18.65 -14.95
N LYS A 473 0.77 18.93 -16.26
CA LYS A 473 -0.04 20.02 -16.82
C LYS A 473 -1.52 19.65 -16.81
N TYR A 474 -2.39 20.64 -16.64
CA TYR A 474 -3.84 20.46 -16.66
C TYR A 474 -4.51 21.48 -17.58
N THR A 475 -5.73 21.15 -18.00
CA THR A 475 -6.59 22.02 -18.82
C THR A 475 -8.04 21.86 -18.32
N PHE A 476 -8.84 22.93 -18.32
CA PHE A 476 -10.26 22.80 -18.03
C PHE A 476 -10.94 21.97 -19.12
N GLY A 477 -11.72 20.97 -18.70
CA GLY A 477 -12.44 20.06 -19.57
C GLY A 477 -13.74 19.58 -18.94
N ASN A 478 -14.54 18.86 -19.70
CA ASN A 478 -15.82 18.32 -19.24
C ASN A 478 -15.72 16.80 -19.02
N MET A 479 -15.80 16.36 -17.77
CA MET A 479 -15.72 14.94 -17.42
C MET A 479 -16.85 14.09 -18.02
N ASN A 480 -17.98 14.69 -18.38
CA ASN A 480 -19.04 13.98 -19.08
C ASN A 480 -18.61 13.48 -20.47
N ASN A 481 -17.71 14.23 -21.16
CA ASN A 481 -17.13 13.82 -22.44
C ASN A 481 -16.10 12.68 -22.27
N VAL A 482 -15.51 12.54 -21.08
CA VAL A 482 -14.53 11.51 -20.77
C VAL A 482 -15.21 10.18 -20.42
N LEU A 483 -16.11 10.19 -19.44
CA LEU A 483 -16.70 8.99 -18.87
C LEU A 483 -18.03 8.58 -19.54
N GLY A 484 -18.71 9.53 -20.17
CA GLY A 484 -20.05 9.35 -20.72
C GLY A 484 -21.15 9.47 -19.67
N VAL A 485 -22.37 9.70 -20.16
CA VAL A 485 -23.54 10.08 -19.34
C VAL A 485 -23.82 9.08 -18.23
N LYS A 486 -23.89 7.78 -18.55
CA LYS A 486 -24.27 6.74 -17.57
C LYS A 486 -23.38 6.70 -16.34
N LEU A 487 -22.06 6.81 -16.52
CA LEU A 487 -21.11 6.78 -15.40
C LEU A 487 -21.13 8.11 -14.62
N CYS A 488 -21.28 9.22 -15.34
CA CYS A 488 -21.36 10.54 -14.70
C CYS A 488 -22.62 10.70 -13.85
N GLU A 489 -23.77 10.24 -14.30
CA GLU A 489 -24.99 10.26 -13.49
C GLU A 489 -24.87 9.38 -12.23
N ALA A 490 -24.27 8.19 -12.35
CA ALA A 490 -24.01 7.36 -11.18
C ALA A 490 -23.08 8.07 -10.17
N ILE A 491 -22.06 8.79 -10.63
CA ILE A 491 -21.15 9.54 -9.76
C ILE A 491 -21.88 10.72 -9.12
N LYS A 492 -22.67 11.49 -9.87
CA LYS A 492 -23.45 12.63 -9.33
C LYS A 492 -24.41 12.19 -8.24
N GLU A 493 -25.16 11.11 -8.48
CA GLU A 493 -26.06 10.51 -7.48
C GLU A 493 -25.30 10.10 -6.21
N ALA A 494 -24.16 9.43 -6.38
CA ALA A 494 -23.34 8.97 -5.26
C ALA A 494 -22.72 10.13 -4.48
N MET A 495 -22.31 11.22 -5.12
CA MET A 495 -21.77 12.40 -4.44
C MET A 495 -22.79 13.00 -3.48
N ALA A 496 -24.04 13.16 -3.90
CA ALA A 496 -25.12 13.57 -3.01
C ALA A 496 -25.30 12.60 -1.82
N GLY A 497 -25.19 11.29 -2.07
CA GLY A 497 -25.22 10.28 -1.01
C GLY A 497 -24.00 10.34 -0.08
N PHE A 498 -22.85 10.74 -0.56
CA PHE A 498 -21.63 10.91 0.24
C PHE A 498 -21.71 12.14 1.16
N ASP A 499 -22.40 13.21 0.75
CA ASP A 499 -22.64 14.40 1.57
C ASP A 499 -23.37 14.08 2.89
N HIS A 500 -24.26 13.08 2.88
CA HIS A 500 -24.89 12.61 4.11
C HIS A 500 -23.90 11.98 5.12
N LYS A 501 -22.76 11.48 4.64
CA LYS A 501 -21.71 10.85 5.47
C LYS A 501 -20.62 11.83 5.87
N ILE A 502 -20.29 12.75 4.98
CA ILE A 502 -19.26 13.78 5.15
C ILE A 502 -19.87 15.09 4.67
N LYS A 503 -20.41 15.86 5.59
CA LYS A 503 -21.15 17.09 5.30
C LYS A 503 -20.30 18.11 4.55
N GLY A 504 -20.76 18.54 3.39
CA GLY A 504 -20.03 19.43 2.47
C GLY A 504 -19.14 18.69 1.47
N PHE A 505 -19.36 17.37 1.27
CA PHE A 505 -18.55 16.55 0.38
C PHE A 505 -18.77 16.91 -1.11
N ASP A 506 -19.99 17.31 -1.50
CA ASP A 506 -20.41 17.50 -2.90
C ASP A 506 -20.51 18.97 -3.35
#